data_4b3d19589b5fadefccc445649ede5c83
#
_entry.id   4b3d19589b5fadefccc445649ede5c83
#
_cell.length_a   1.000
_cell.length_b   1.000
_cell.length_c   1.000
_cell.angle_alpha   90.00
_cell.angle_beta   90.00
_cell.angle_gamma   90.00
#
_symmetry.space_group_name_H-M   'P 1'
#
loop_
_entity.id
_entity.type
_entity.pdbx_description
1 polymer ?
#
loop_
_entity_poly.entity_id
_entity_poly.type
_entity_poly.pdbx_seq_one_letter_code
_entity_poly.pdbx_strand_id
1 'polypeptide(L)'
;GMTSHAAVVARGMGKCCVSGAGAVHVDYRARIMTIGGETFRQGQWISLDGSTGNVYLGQVPTKEAELTGDFGALMALADRFKRLDVRANADTPEDARVARAFGAVGIGLCRTEHMFFEGDRIKAVREMILADDAAGRRRALAKLLPMQRGDFEGIFRAMDGLPVTIRLLDPPLHEFLPDLMTLSQEKLVEYIEGNNAARLEAETLFAKVQAEHEQNPMLGLRGC
;
A
#
# COMPACT_ATOMS: atom_id res chain seq x y z
N GLY A 1 14.11 -2.68 15.61
CA GLY A 1 14.47 -4.09 15.74
C GLY A 1 13.60 -5.00 14.87
N MET A 2 13.80 -6.30 14.91
CA MET A 2 13.11 -7.32 14.11
C MET A 2 11.58 -7.31 14.22
N THR A 3 11.05 -6.77 15.29
CA THR A 3 9.60 -6.64 15.56
C THR A 3 9.04 -5.25 15.21
N SER A 4 9.83 -4.36 14.62
CA SER A 4 9.31 -3.07 14.16
C SER A 4 8.31 -3.28 13.02
N HIS A 5 7.32 -2.40 12.90
CA HIS A 5 6.33 -2.47 11.82
C HIS A 5 6.99 -2.50 10.43
N ALA A 6 8.02 -1.66 10.21
CA ALA A 6 8.77 -1.65 8.96
C ALA A 6 9.42 -3.01 8.63
N ALA A 7 10.02 -3.68 9.62
CA ALA A 7 10.63 -5.00 9.42
C ALA A 7 9.59 -6.08 9.11
N VAL A 8 8.42 -6.02 9.77
CA VAL A 8 7.32 -6.97 9.54
C VAL A 8 6.74 -6.78 8.14
N VAL A 9 6.47 -5.54 7.74
CA VAL A 9 5.93 -5.22 6.41
C VAL A 9 6.91 -5.61 5.30
N ALA A 10 8.19 -5.23 5.43
CA ALA A 10 9.21 -5.60 4.43
C ALA A 10 9.34 -7.11 4.27
N ARG A 11 9.27 -7.86 5.38
CA ARG A 11 9.28 -9.32 5.34
C ARG A 11 8.05 -9.87 4.63
N GLY A 12 6.86 -9.32 4.91
CA GLY A 12 5.62 -9.69 4.23
C GLY A 12 5.67 -9.44 2.71
N MET A 13 6.40 -8.40 2.29
CA MET A 13 6.63 -8.07 0.88
C MET A 13 7.79 -8.88 0.25
N GLY A 14 8.44 -9.77 0.97
CA GLY A 14 9.64 -10.47 0.50
C GLY A 14 10.83 -9.54 0.25
N LYS A 15 10.86 -8.34 0.87
CA LYS A 15 11.91 -7.36 0.70
C LYS A 15 12.95 -7.46 1.82
N CYS A 16 14.22 -7.33 1.44
CA CYS A 16 15.29 -7.20 2.41
C CYS A 16 15.11 -5.93 3.23
N CYS A 17 15.32 -6.03 4.54
CA CYS A 17 15.18 -4.90 5.46
C CYS A 17 16.26 -4.93 6.54
N VAL A 18 16.92 -3.80 6.72
CA VAL A 18 17.79 -3.54 7.87
C VAL A 18 17.08 -2.50 8.73
N SER A 19 16.64 -2.89 9.92
CA SER A 19 15.91 -2.03 10.84
C SER A 19 16.75 -1.66 12.06
N GLY A 20 16.44 -0.53 12.70
CA GLY A 20 17.23 0.00 13.80
C GLY A 20 18.50 0.72 13.35
N ALA A 21 18.56 1.16 12.10
CA ALA A 21 19.70 1.84 11.48
C ALA A 21 19.77 3.33 11.88
N GLY A 22 19.90 3.62 13.17
CA GLY A 22 19.94 5.00 13.69
C GLY A 22 21.15 5.83 13.21
N ALA A 23 22.15 5.18 12.62
CA ALA A 23 23.30 5.86 12.01
C ALA A 23 23.02 6.39 10.60
N VAL A 24 21.86 6.09 10.02
CA VAL A 24 21.46 6.60 8.71
C VAL A 24 20.86 7.99 8.86
N HIS A 25 21.43 8.96 8.15
CA HIS A 25 20.92 10.31 8.05
C HIS A 25 20.62 10.65 6.60
N VAL A 26 19.42 11.14 6.33
CA VAL A 26 18.97 11.52 4.97
C VAL A 26 18.76 13.03 4.91
N ASP A 27 19.49 13.69 4.01
CA ASP A 27 19.25 15.07 3.64
C ASP A 27 18.47 15.13 2.33
N TYR A 28 17.20 15.42 2.42
CA TYR A 28 16.29 15.48 1.26
C TYR A 28 16.58 16.67 0.32
N ARG A 29 17.14 17.77 0.87
CA ARG A 29 17.49 18.95 0.05
C ARG A 29 18.74 18.68 -0.77
N ALA A 30 19.78 18.16 -0.13
CA ALA A 30 21.01 17.79 -0.79
C ALA A 30 20.91 16.49 -1.58
N ARG A 31 19.84 15.71 -1.39
CA ARG A 31 19.61 14.39 -1.98
C ARG A 31 20.76 13.43 -1.72
N ILE A 32 21.17 13.40 -0.46
CA ILE A 32 22.24 12.53 0.04
C ILE A 32 21.79 11.74 1.25
N MET A 33 22.42 10.60 1.45
CA MET A 33 22.32 9.78 2.65
C MET A 33 23.73 9.58 3.22
N THR A 34 23.89 9.67 4.52
CA THR A 34 25.14 9.32 5.21
C THR A 34 24.92 8.13 6.13
N ILE A 35 25.85 7.21 6.14
CA ILE A 35 25.85 6.04 7.03
C ILE A 35 27.30 5.61 7.29
N GLY A 36 27.67 5.43 8.56
CA GLY A 36 29.01 4.97 8.94
C GLY A 36 30.17 5.87 8.47
N GLY A 37 29.90 7.17 8.27
CA GLY A 37 30.89 8.13 7.75
C GLY A 37 30.95 8.21 6.21
N GLU A 38 30.29 7.33 5.52
CA GLU A 38 30.19 7.32 4.05
C GLU A 38 28.99 8.14 3.59
N THR A 39 29.11 8.79 2.41
CA THR A 39 28.06 9.62 1.82
C THR A 39 27.63 9.05 0.47
N PHE A 40 26.35 8.85 0.33
CA PHE A 40 25.70 8.33 -0.88
C PHE A 40 24.81 9.40 -1.51
N ARG A 41 24.86 9.53 -2.81
CA ARG A 41 23.98 10.43 -3.59
C ARG A 41 22.78 9.68 -4.12
N GLN A 42 21.71 10.40 -4.37
CA GLN A 42 20.53 9.84 -5.06
C GLN A 42 20.95 9.16 -6.38
N GLY A 43 20.45 7.93 -6.59
CA GLY A 43 20.77 7.11 -7.76
C GLY A 43 21.98 6.19 -7.62
N GLN A 44 22.76 6.30 -6.54
CA GLN A 44 23.81 5.33 -6.25
C GLN A 44 23.23 4.02 -5.73
N TRP A 45 23.79 2.91 -6.20
CA TRP A 45 23.40 1.58 -5.76
C TRP A 45 24.01 1.24 -4.40
N ILE A 46 23.18 0.70 -3.55
CA ILE A 46 23.59 0.03 -2.31
C ILE A 46 22.91 -1.33 -2.25
N SER A 47 23.54 -2.29 -1.63
CA SER A 47 22.97 -3.62 -1.39
C SER A 47 22.82 -3.86 0.11
N LEU A 48 21.74 -4.49 0.49
CA LEU A 48 21.39 -4.76 1.89
C LEU A 48 21.42 -6.26 2.16
N ASP A 49 22.01 -6.65 3.28
CA ASP A 49 21.90 -8.00 3.83
C ASP A 49 21.06 -7.94 5.12
N GLY A 50 19.81 -8.33 5.04
CA GLY A 50 18.89 -8.32 6.18
C GLY A 50 19.20 -9.37 7.24
N SER A 51 20.03 -10.38 6.93
CA SER A 51 20.42 -11.43 7.87
C SER A 51 21.52 -10.95 8.81
N THR A 52 22.52 -10.27 8.25
CA THR A 52 23.66 -9.75 9.02
C THR A 52 23.48 -8.30 9.44
N GLY A 53 22.60 -7.55 8.77
CA GLY A 53 22.44 -6.12 8.96
C GLY A 53 23.47 -5.27 8.21
N ASN A 54 24.24 -5.87 7.32
CA ASN A 54 25.28 -5.17 6.57
C ASN A 54 24.68 -4.39 5.38
N VAL A 55 25.31 -3.26 5.10
CA VAL A 55 25.06 -2.43 3.92
C VAL A 55 26.33 -2.40 3.09
N TYR A 56 26.21 -2.78 1.82
CA TYR A 56 27.34 -2.83 0.89
C TYR A 56 27.26 -1.70 -0.12
N LEU A 57 28.37 -1.12 -0.47
CA LEU A 57 28.48 -0.15 -1.55
C LEU A 57 28.34 -0.88 -2.90
N GLY A 58 27.49 -0.33 -3.77
CA GLY A 58 27.27 -0.88 -5.10
C GLY A 58 26.26 -2.03 -5.15
N GLN A 59 26.21 -2.67 -6.30
CA GLN A 59 25.30 -3.78 -6.60
C GLN A 59 26.03 -5.10 -6.40
N VAL A 60 25.55 -5.94 -5.49
CA VAL A 60 26.04 -7.30 -5.29
C VAL A 60 25.07 -8.30 -5.86
N PRO A 61 25.54 -9.49 -6.33
CA PRO A 61 24.65 -10.56 -6.79
C PRO A 61 23.69 -10.99 -5.66
N THR A 62 22.41 -11.03 -5.96
CA THR A 62 21.37 -11.48 -5.03
C THR A 62 20.77 -12.79 -5.52
N LYS A 63 20.26 -13.60 -4.61
CA LYS A 63 19.42 -14.76 -4.90
C LYS A 63 18.00 -14.45 -4.46
N GLU A 64 17.03 -14.84 -5.26
CA GLU A 64 15.63 -14.82 -4.84
C GLU A 64 15.40 -15.85 -3.72
N ALA A 65 14.45 -15.54 -2.82
CA ALA A 65 14.04 -16.48 -1.79
C ALA A 65 13.26 -17.63 -2.45
N GLU A 66 13.82 -18.83 -2.39
CA GLU A 66 13.18 -20.05 -2.90
C GLU A 66 12.91 -21.01 -1.74
N LEU A 67 11.81 -21.76 -1.85
CA LEU A 67 11.49 -22.86 -0.93
C LEU A 67 12.32 -24.12 -1.27
N THR A 68 13.65 -23.98 -1.21
CA THR A 68 14.59 -25.03 -1.62
C THR A 68 15.44 -25.52 -0.44
N GLY A 69 16.13 -26.65 -0.64
CA GLY A 69 17.03 -27.22 0.35
C GLY A 69 16.34 -27.60 1.67
N ASP A 70 17.02 -27.37 2.79
CA ASP A 70 16.54 -27.74 4.12
C ASP A 70 15.25 -27.02 4.51
N PHE A 71 15.09 -25.77 4.06
CA PHE A 71 13.88 -25.01 4.31
C PHE A 71 12.66 -25.62 3.57
N GLY A 72 12.84 -26.03 2.31
CA GLY A 72 11.80 -26.73 1.56
C GLY A 72 11.44 -28.07 2.21
N ALA A 73 12.44 -28.82 2.68
CA ALA A 73 12.22 -30.08 3.40
C ALA A 73 11.44 -29.86 4.71
N LEU A 74 11.77 -28.81 5.47
CA LEU A 74 11.05 -28.45 6.68
C LEU A 74 9.59 -28.07 6.38
N MET A 75 9.34 -27.28 5.33
CA MET A 75 7.99 -26.90 4.92
C MET A 75 7.17 -28.11 4.47
N ALA A 76 7.77 -29.02 3.70
CA ALA A 76 7.11 -30.28 3.33
C ALA A 76 6.78 -31.16 4.54
N LEU A 77 7.65 -31.17 5.55
CA LEU A 77 7.38 -31.85 6.80
C LEU A 77 6.23 -31.19 7.57
N ALA A 78 6.23 -29.86 7.68
CA ALA A 78 5.16 -29.09 8.31
C ALA A 78 3.80 -29.37 7.64
N ASP A 79 3.75 -29.43 6.31
CA ASP A 79 2.53 -29.75 5.56
C ASP A 79 1.95 -31.13 5.87
N ARG A 80 2.79 -32.10 6.24
CA ARG A 80 2.32 -33.44 6.64
C ARG A 80 1.65 -33.48 8.01
N PHE A 81 2.00 -32.55 8.90
CA PHE A 81 1.50 -32.51 10.28
C PHE A 81 0.52 -31.38 10.54
N LYS A 82 0.39 -30.42 9.64
CA LYS A 82 -0.60 -29.33 9.78
C LYS A 82 -2.02 -29.89 9.88
N ARG A 83 -2.83 -29.28 10.73
CA ARG A 83 -4.25 -29.56 10.87
C ARG A 83 -5.14 -28.42 10.39
N LEU A 84 -4.54 -27.27 10.19
CA LEU A 84 -5.20 -26.06 9.68
C LEU A 84 -4.56 -25.66 8.36
N ASP A 85 -5.39 -25.18 7.46
CA ASP A 85 -4.94 -24.59 6.22
C ASP A 85 -4.37 -23.20 6.44
N VAL A 86 -3.29 -22.87 5.71
CA VAL A 86 -2.66 -21.57 5.75
C VAL A 86 -3.15 -20.74 4.57
N ARG A 87 -3.83 -19.63 4.87
CA ARG A 87 -4.27 -18.65 3.88
C ARG A 87 -3.46 -17.37 4.03
N ALA A 88 -3.11 -16.74 2.91
CA ALA A 88 -2.36 -15.50 2.90
C ALA A 88 -3.30 -14.27 2.80
N ASN A 89 -2.77 -13.09 3.12
CA ASN A 89 -3.37 -11.83 2.70
C ASN A 89 -2.82 -11.46 1.33
N ALA A 90 -3.67 -11.09 0.39
CA ALA A 90 -3.29 -10.63 -0.93
C ALA A 90 -4.35 -9.68 -1.46
N ASP A 91 -3.93 -8.51 -1.94
CA ASP A 91 -4.80 -7.45 -2.39
C ASP A 91 -4.65 -7.20 -3.91
N THR A 92 -3.62 -7.79 -4.53
CA THR A 92 -3.34 -7.71 -5.97
C THR A 92 -3.22 -9.10 -6.62
N PRO A 93 -3.39 -9.22 -7.94
CA PRO A 93 -3.13 -10.47 -8.66
C PRO A 93 -1.70 -10.99 -8.47
N GLU A 94 -0.72 -10.10 -8.34
CA GLU A 94 0.68 -10.48 -8.12
C GLU A 94 0.88 -11.07 -6.73
N ASP A 95 0.36 -10.41 -5.68
CA ASP A 95 0.41 -10.93 -4.32
C ASP A 95 -0.23 -12.33 -4.23
N ALA A 96 -1.35 -12.52 -4.94
CA ALA A 96 -2.03 -13.81 -4.98
C ALA A 96 -1.17 -14.90 -5.65
N ARG A 97 -0.48 -14.57 -6.75
CA ARG A 97 0.47 -15.51 -7.40
C ARG A 97 1.62 -15.88 -6.47
N VAL A 98 2.22 -14.88 -5.83
CA VAL A 98 3.32 -15.08 -4.86
C VAL A 98 2.84 -15.93 -3.69
N ALA A 99 1.69 -15.60 -3.10
CA ALA A 99 1.11 -16.37 -1.99
C ALA A 99 0.91 -17.85 -2.37
N ARG A 100 0.36 -18.12 -3.56
CA ARG A 100 0.18 -19.49 -4.08
C ARG A 100 1.51 -20.20 -4.29
N ALA A 101 2.51 -19.54 -4.85
CA ALA A 101 3.85 -20.10 -5.06
C ALA A 101 4.53 -20.48 -3.74
N PHE A 102 4.26 -19.75 -2.65
CA PHE A 102 4.73 -20.06 -1.32
C PHE A 102 3.84 -21.07 -0.55
N GLY A 103 2.87 -21.67 -1.22
CA GLY A 103 2.08 -22.78 -0.66
C GLY A 103 0.81 -22.36 0.10
N ALA A 104 0.36 -21.13 -0.03
CA ALA A 104 -0.94 -20.73 0.52
C ALA A 104 -2.07 -21.49 -0.21
N VAL A 105 -3.02 -22.02 0.56
CA VAL A 105 -4.17 -22.76 0.05
C VAL A 105 -5.42 -21.90 -0.07
N GLY A 106 -5.25 -20.60 -0.10
CA GLY A 106 -6.32 -19.61 -0.30
C GLY A 106 -5.88 -18.21 0.11
N ILE A 107 -6.72 -17.25 -0.20
CA ILE A 107 -6.62 -15.88 0.32
C ILE A 107 -7.57 -15.74 1.52
N GLY A 108 -7.01 -15.47 2.70
CA GLY A 108 -7.75 -15.29 3.93
C GLY A 108 -8.31 -13.90 4.10
N LEU A 109 -7.67 -12.91 3.45
CA LEU A 109 -8.14 -11.53 3.41
C LEU A 109 -7.62 -10.83 2.16
N CYS A 110 -8.56 -10.36 1.33
CA CYS A 110 -8.34 -9.39 0.27
C CYS A 110 -9.05 -8.10 0.68
N ARG A 111 -8.28 -7.03 0.86
CA ARG A 111 -8.77 -5.72 1.32
C ARG A 111 -9.03 -4.84 0.11
N THR A 112 -10.30 -4.60 -0.21
CA THR A 112 -10.68 -3.85 -1.41
C THR A 112 -10.22 -2.40 -1.37
N GLU A 113 -10.05 -1.81 -0.20
CA GLU A 113 -9.55 -0.46 -0.02
C GLU A 113 -8.13 -0.27 -0.59
N HIS A 114 -7.28 -1.29 -0.52
CA HIS A 114 -5.92 -1.20 -1.06
C HIS A 114 -5.89 -1.09 -2.59
N MET A 115 -6.93 -1.59 -3.28
CA MET A 115 -7.06 -1.47 -4.72
C MET A 115 -7.28 -0.02 -5.19
N PHE A 116 -7.69 0.88 -4.28
CA PHE A 116 -8.12 2.23 -4.62
C PHE A 116 -7.03 3.29 -4.49
N PHE A 117 -5.89 2.96 -3.88
CA PHE A 117 -4.81 3.94 -3.67
C PHE A 117 -3.89 4.13 -4.87
N GLU A 118 -3.97 3.30 -5.90
CA GLU A 118 -3.07 3.36 -7.05
C GLU A 118 -3.56 4.29 -8.16
N GLY A 119 -2.67 5.13 -8.65
CA GLY A 119 -2.84 5.94 -9.87
C GLY A 119 -4.09 6.82 -9.86
N ASP A 120 -4.89 6.75 -10.91
CA ASP A 120 -6.10 7.56 -11.07
C ASP A 120 -7.32 7.01 -10.32
N ARG A 121 -7.21 5.83 -9.71
CA ARG A 121 -8.31 5.19 -8.97
C ARG A 121 -8.72 6.03 -7.77
N ILE A 122 -7.74 6.58 -7.04
CA ILE A 122 -8.00 7.44 -5.87
C ILE A 122 -8.83 8.66 -6.23
N LYS A 123 -8.66 9.21 -7.44
CA LYS A 123 -9.47 10.34 -7.92
C LYS A 123 -10.93 9.96 -8.06
N ALA A 124 -11.22 8.81 -8.67
CA ALA A 124 -12.58 8.31 -8.83
C ALA A 124 -13.24 7.95 -7.49
N VAL A 125 -12.46 7.44 -6.51
CA VAL A 125 -12.95 7.20 -5.15
C VAL A 125 -13.31 8.53 -4.46
N ARG A 126 -12.47 9.53 -4.57
CA ARG A 126 -12.74 10.87 -4.04
C ARG A 126 -13.97 11.51 -4.69
N GLU A 127 -14.12 11.40 -6.00
CA GLU A 127 -15.34 11.83 -6.71
C GLU A 127 -16.60 11.11 -6.18
N MET A 128 -16.49 9.83 -5.88
CA MET A 128 -17.59 9.05 -5.31
C MET A 128 -17.97 9.53 -3.91
N ILE A 129 -16.98 9.75 -3.04
CA ILE A 129 -17.19 10.18 -1.65
C ILE A 129 -17.80 11.58 -1.62
N LEU A 130 -17.27 12.50 -2.42
CA LEU A 130 -17.63 13.91 -2.43
C LEU A 130 -18.85 14.24 -3.34
N ALA A 131 -19.47 13.22 -3.94
CA ALA A 131 -20.63 13.40 -4.80
C ALA A 131 -21.85 13.89 -4.00
N ASP A 132 -22.46 14.97 -4.46
CA ASP A 132 -23.62 15.59 -3.81
C ASP A 132 -24.90 14.76 -3.96
N ASP A 133 -24.98 13.92 -4.99
CA ASP A 133 -26.16 13.11 -5.28
C ASP A 133 -25.84 11.67 -5.73
N ALA A 134 -26.87 10.84 -5.79
CA ALA A 134 -26.75 9.47 -6.23
C ALA A 134 -26.32 9.33 -7.70
N ALA A 135 -26.63 10.30 -8.55
CA ALA A 135 -26.26 10.27 -9.96
C ALA A 135 -24.75 10.54 -10.12
N GLY A 136 -24.19 11.52 -9.42
CA GLY A 136 -22.77 11.79 -9.34
C GLY A 136 -21.99 10.58 -8.82
N ARG A 137 -22.48 9.99 -7.73
CA ARG A 137 -21.88 8.78 -7.15
C ARG A 137 -21.87 7.61 -8.13
N ARG A 138 -22.95 7.37 -8.87
CA ARG A 138 -22.99 6.32 -9.90
C ARG A 138 -22.01 6.57 -11.03
N ARG A 139 -21.82 7.83 -11.46
CA ARG A 139 -20.79 8.16 -12.49
C ARG A 139 -19.40 7.81 -12.02
N ALA A 140 -19.06 8.15 -10.78
CA ALA A 140 -17.75 7.81 -10.20
C ALA A 140 -17.56 6.29 -10.06
N LEU A 141 -18.57 5.58 -9.56
CA LEU A 141 -18.57 4.10 -9.47
C LEU A 141 -18.42 3.42 -10.84
N ALA A 142 -19.00 3.99 -11.90
CA ALA A 142 -18.85 3.45 -13.25
C ALA A 142 -17.39 3.52 -13.75
N LYS A 143 -16.57 4.45 -13.25
CA LYS A 143 -15.12 4.51 -13.53
C LYS A 143 -14.35 3.42 -12.77
N LEU A 144 -14.75 3.12 -11.54
CA LEU A 144 -14.08 2.14 -10.68
C LEU A 144 -14.39 0.68 -11.07
N LEU A 145 -15.61 0.42 -11.51
CA LEU A 145 -16.09 -0.93 -11.79
C LEU A 145 -15.17 -1.74 -12.73
N PRO A 146 -14.76 -1.24 -13.91
CA PRO A 146 -13.89 -2.01 -14.80
C PRO A 146 -12.51 -2.28 -14.20
N MET A 147 -11.98 -1.34 -13.41
CA MET A 147 -10.67 -1.48 -12.75
C MET A 147 -10.71 -2.59 -11.69
N GLN A 148 -11.68 -2.52 -10.79
CA GLN A 148 -11.83 -3.51 -9.71
C GLN A 148 -12.22 -4.89 -10.26
N ARG A 149 -13.02 -4.95 -11.32
CA ARG A 149 -13.32 -6.21 -12.02
C ARG A 149 -12.04 -6.86 -12.52
N GLY A 150 -11.14 -6.11 -13.16
CA GLY A 150 -9.85 -6.61 -13.63
C GLY A 150 -8.98 -7.16 -12.51
N ASP A 151 -8.95 -6.48 -11.36
CA ASP A 151 -8.21 -6.95 -10.18
C ASP A 151 -8.76 -8.29 -9.66
N PHE A 152 -10.08 -8.40 -9.50
CA PHE A 152 -10.71 -9.65 -9.05
C PHE A 152 -10.53 -10.78 -10.06
N GLU A 153 -10.69 -10.53 -11.35
CA GLU A 153 -10.43 -11.54 -12.37
C GLU A 153 -8.98 -12.04 -12.30
N GLY A 154 -8.03 -11.14 -12.10
CA GLY A 154 -6.62 -11.48 -11.92
C GLY A 154 -6.37 -12.32 -10.68
N ILE A 155 -6.94 -11.93 -9.53
CA ILE A 155 -6.84 -12.67 -8.27
C ILE A 155 -7.48 -14.06 -8.40
N PHE A 156 -8.68 -14.16 -8.96
CA PHE A 156 -9.36 -15.43 -9.13
C PHE A 156 -8.62 -16.38 -10.07
N ARG A 157 -8.02 -15.86 -11.16
CA ARG A 157 -7.16 -16.67 -12.03
C ARG A 157 -5.92 -17.17 -11.29
N ALA A 158 -5.27 -16.31 -10.49
CA ALA A 158 -4.11 -16.71 -9.70
C ALA A 158 -4.45 -17.80 -8.68
N MET A 159 -5.66 -17.74 -8.11
CA MET A 159 -6.15 -18.64 -7.07
C MET A 159 -7.13 -19.69 -7.59
N ASP A 160 -7.11 -19.99 -8.89
CA ASP A 160 -8.05 -20.95 -9.49
C ASP A 160 -8.11 -22.27 -8.69
N GLY A 161 -9.35 -22.67 -8.33
CA GLY A 161 -9.62 -23.81 -7.45
C GLY A 161 -9.41 -23.58 -5.95
N LEU A 162 -8.95 -22.40 -5.52
CA LEU A 162 -8.68 -22.07 -4.11
C LEU A 162 -9.59 -20.94 -3.61
N PRO A 163 -9.98 -20.93 -2.33
CA PRO A 163 -10.88 -19.92 -1.79
C PRO A 163 -10.22 -18.54 -1.67
N VAL A 164 -11.00 -17.50 -1.95
CA VAL A 164 -10.62 -16.09 -1.76
C VAL A 164 -11.66 -15.41 -0.88
N THR A 165 -11.24 -14.92 0.29
CA THR A 165 -12.10 -14.15 1.18
C THR A 165 -11.89 -12.67 0.91
N ILE A 166 -12.95 -11.98 0.49
CA ILE A 166 -12.93 -10.56 0.15
C ILE A 166 -13.60 -9.77 1.27
N ARG A 167 -12.88 -8.77 1.80
CA ARG A 167 -13.47 -7.75 2.66
C ARG A 167 -14.03 -6.63 1.78
N LEU A 168 -15.30 -6.30 1.98
CA LEU A 168 -15.87 -5.10 1.40
C LEU A 168 -15.21 -3.86 2.01
N LEU A 169 -15.46 -2.69 1.43
CA LEU A 169 -14.84 -1.43 1.85
C LEU A 169 -15.09 -1.17 3.35
N ASP A 170 -14.03 -1.19 4.16
CA ASP A 170 -14.11 -1.11 5.62
C ASP A 170 -13.62 0.22 6.20
N PRO A 171 -12.53 0.87 5.71
CA PRO A 171 -12.01 2.08 6.34
C PRO A 171 -12.99 3.25 6.23
N PRO A 172 -12.89 4.22 7.16
CA PRO A 172 -13.63 5.46 7.07
C PRO A 172 -13.35 6.21 5.77
N LEU A 173 -14.36 6.83 5.19
CA LEU A 173 -14.26 7.46 3.88
C LEU A 173 -13.23 8.62 3.85
N HIS A 174 -13.04 9.32 4.97
CA HIS A 174 -12.08 10.42 5.04
C HIS A 174 -10.62 9.99 4.84
N GLU A 175 -10.27 8.70 5.05
CA GLU A 175 -8.91 8.20 4.78
C GLU A 175 -8.54 8.23 3.30
N PHE A 176 -9.52 8.27 2.40
CA PHE A 176 -9.30 8.40 0.96
C PHE A 176 -9.20 9.87 0.51
N LEU A 177 -9.59 10.80 1.36
CA LEU A 177 -9.62 12.21 1.03
C LEU A 177 -8.22 12.84 1.16
N PRO A 178 -7.95 13.97 0.47
CA PRO A 178 -6.71 14.69 0.65
C PRO A 178 -6.57 15.19 2.08
N ASP A 179 -5.33 15.31 2.54
CA ASP A 179 -5.03 15.94 3.82
C ASP A 179 -5.46 17.40 3.85
N LEU A 180 -6.13 17.82 4.94
CA LEU A 180 -6.62 19.18 5.11
C LEU A 180 -5.50 20.23 5.08
N MET A 181 -4.30 19.90 5.55
CA MET A 181 -3.17 20.81 5.52
C MET A 181 -2.73 21.09 4.07
N THR A 182 -2.67 20.02 3.25
CA THR A 182 -2.33 20.12 1.82
C THR A 182 -3.35 20.98 1.09
N LEU A 183 -4.65 20.74 1.29
CA LEU A 183 -5.72 21.55 0.69
C LEU A 183 -5.69 23.01 1.16
N SER A 184 -5.33 23.25 2.41
CA SER A 184 -5.18 24.61 2.93
C SER A 184 -4.02 25.36 2.28
N GLN A 185 -2.91 24.65 1.99
CA GLN A 185 -1.77 25.23 1.27
C GLN A 185 -2.10 25.51 -0.19
N GLU A 186 -2.76 24.59 -0.89
CA GLU A 186 -3.23 24.80 -2.26
C GLU A 186 -4.16 26.02 -2.36
N LYS A 187 -5.12 26.11 -1.46
CA LYS A 187 -6.02 27.26 -1.36
C LYS A 187 -5.27 28.59 -1.16
N LEU A 188 -4.22 28.59 -0.35
CA LEU A 188 -3.40 29.77 -0.10
C LEU A 188 -2.61 30.17 -1.34
N VAL A 189 -2.06 29.21 -2.09
CA VAL A 189 -1.35 29.43 -3.35
C VAL A 189 -2.27 30.07 -4.38
N GLU A 190 -3.45 29.48 -4.61
CA GLU A 190 -4.44 30.01 -5.55
C GLU A 190 -4.93 31.44 -5.16
N TYR A 191 -5.02 31.73 -3.88
CA TYR A 191 -5.32 33.08 -3.39
C TYR A 191 -4.22 34.08 -3.74
N ILE A 192 -2.95 33.69 -3.58
CA ILE A 192 -1.78 34.55 -3.85
C ILE A 192 -1.65 34.78 -5.36
N GLU A 193 -1.93 33.80 -6.18
CA GLU A 193 -1.86 33.86 -7.65
C GLU A 193 -3.04 34.61 -8.27
N GLY A 194 -4.07 34.93 -7.47
CA GLY A 194 -5.25 35.68 -7.91
C GLY A 194 -6.21 34.88 -8.80
N ASN A 195 -6.11 33.57 -8.83
CA ASN A 195 -6.99 32.69 -9.58
C ASN A 195 -8.30 32.44 -8.84
N ASN A 196 -9.26 33.34 -9.02
CA ASN A 196 -10.53 33.31 -8.27
C ASN A 196 -11.38 32.04 -8.53
N ALA A 197 -11.33 31.47 -9.74
CA ALA A 197 -12.10 30.26 -10.04
C ALA A 197 -11.52 29.03 -9.31
N ALA A 198 -10.21 28.80 -9.43
CA ALA A 198 -9.53 27.71 -8.75
C ALA A 198 -9.60 27.87 -7.21
N ARG A 199 -9.54 29.10 -6.72
CA ARG A 199 -9.74 29.38 -5.30
C ARG A 199 -11.12 28.92 -4.80
N LEU A 200 -12.18 29.24 -5.53
CA LEU A 200 -13.55 28.86 -5.14
C LEU A 200 -13.74 27.34 -5.16
N GLU A 201 -13.15 26.66 -6.14
CA GLU A 201 -13.14 25.20 -6.21
C GLU A 201 -12.38 24.60 -5.02
N ALA A 202 -11.19 25.11 -4.70
CA ALA A 202 -10.40 24.66 -3.54
C ALA A 202 -11.11 24.95 -2.21
N GLU A 203 -11.80 26.08 -2.06
CA GLU A 203 -12.62 26.39 -0.88
C GLU A 203 -13.78 25.42 -0.71
N THR A 204 -14.47 25.11 -1.80
CA THR A 204 -15.58 24.16 -1.81
C THR A 204 -15.09 22.74 -1.46
N LEU A 205 -13.98 22.31 -2.06
CA LEU A 205 -13.38 21.02 -1.76
C LEU A 205 -12.93 20.94 -0.30
N PHE A 206 -12.26 21.98 0.21
CA PHE A 206 -11.83 22.04 1.61
C PHE A 206 -13.01 21.91 2.57
N ALA A 207 -14.11 22.62 2.34
CA ALA A 207 -15.30 22.54 3.18
C ALA A 207 -15.92 21.12 3.17
N LYS A 208 -15.99 20.48 2.00
CA LYS A 208 -16.49 19.10 1.88
C LYS A 208 -15.59 18.12 2.63
N VAL A 209 -14.28 18.18 2.44
CA VAL A 209 -13.32 17.30 3.12
C VAL A 209 -13.35 17.52 4.63
N GLN A 210 -13.48 18.78 5.08
CA GLN A 210 -13.59 19.10 6.51
C GLN A 210 -14.86 18.53 7.13
N ALA A 211 -15.96 18.51 6.39
CA ALA A 211 -17.23 17.95 6.87
C ALA A 211 -17.18 16.42 7.06
N GLU A 212 -16.38 15.72 6.25
CA GLU A 212 -16.19 14.26 6.34
C GLU A 212 -15.08 13.87 7.32
N HIS A 213 -14.27 14.84 7.79
CA HIS A 213 -13.11 14.56 8.64
C HIS A 213 -13.55 14.20 10.05
N GLU A 214 -13.02 13.09 10.57
CA GLU A 214 -13.23 12.61 11.93
C GLU A 214 -11.88 12.51 12.66
N GLN A 215 -11.82 13.00 13.89
CA GLN A 215 -10.60 12.95 14.70
C GLN A 215 -10.22 11.52 15.10
N ASN A 216 -11.24 10.68 15.30
CA ASN A 216 -11.04 9.25 15.56
C ASN A 216 -11.40 8.43 14.31
N PRO A 217 -10.41 7.86 13.61
CA PRO A 217 -10.66 7.07 12.40
C PRO A 217 -11.63 5.91 12.59
N MET A 218 -11.75 5.40 13.83
CA MET A 218 -12.67 4.30 14.13
C MET A 218 -14.14 4.71 14.15
N LEU A 219 -14.43 6.02 14.26
CA LEU A 219 -15.79 6.58 14.31
C LEU A 219 -16.24 7.19 12.99
N GLY A 220 -15.37 7.31 12.00
CA GLY A 220 -15.67 7.91 10.70
C GLY A 220 -16.73 7.15 9.92
N LEU A 221 -17.42 7.87 9.01
CA LEU A 221 -18.39 7.28 8.09
C LEU A 221 -17.73 6.22 7.20
N ARG A 222 -18.33 5.05 7.12
CA ARG A 222 -17.84 3.91 6.34
C ARG A 222 -18.70 3.67 5.12
N GLY A 223 -18.10 3.17 4.05
CA GLY A 223 -18.68 3.09 2.72
C GLY A 223 -19.36 1.77 2.38
N CYS A 224 -19.87 1.04 3.33
CA CYS A 224 -20.62 -0.19 3.01
C CYS A 224 -22.09 0.02 2.91
#